data_2f68f51a1bdfcc2ebacb83e9f8ff2b8e
#
_entry.id   2f68f51a1bdfcc2ebacb83e9f8ff2b8e
#
_cell.length_a   1.000
_cell.length_b   1.000
_cell.length_c   1.000
_cell.angle_alpha   90.00
_cell.angle_beta   90.00
_cell.angle_gamma   90.00
#
_symmetry.space_group_name_H-M   'P 1'
#
loop_
_entity.id
_entity.type
_entity.pdbx_description
1 polymer ?
#
loop_
_entity_poly.entity_id
_entity_poly.type
_entity_poly.pdbx_seq_one_letter_code
_entity_poly.pdbx_strand_id
1 'polypeptide(L)'
;MITISIPESCGNAVRLLLAPPAGAIFWRVYRNRINDFSNAAQVYQGTSDLVTDTLALDNETKYFYRVTYDMADGSKQDSNVSTATPRATYEDYTTDVIELLRDRLEAGLTEEVKRGTLHSNLGYIQVLTAPPSLQNNLAFPLVTLVLESETPAERFISDDVDEEDFIDGEAMWVEQAGWLANVEISFTGWSLNPTERIDLRKALRRVIIANFNVFAAHGIVLPQFNLSDSDAVSGEFDAPLYLVNGSFSCTAPVRVGLKSGSTVVEVITEVNR
;
A
#
# COMPACT_ATOMS: atom_id res chain seq x y z
N MET A 1 35.15 -9.59 1.46
CA MET A 1 34.81 -8.77 0.28
C MET A 1 33.40 -8.20 0.52
N ILE A 2 33.15 -6.95 0.24
CA ILE A 2 31.77 -6.46 0.12
C ILE A 2 31.32 -6.82 -1.30
N THR A 3 30.42 -7.75 -1.42
CA THR A 3 30.03 -8.24 -2.74
C THR A 3 28.87 -7.44 -3.32
N ILE A 4 27.95 -6.98 -2.50
CA ILE A 4 26.73 -6.30 -2.96
C ILE A 4 26.34 -5.25 -1.90
N SER A 5 25.98 -4.07 -2.36
CA SER A 5 25.24 -3.09 -1.58
C SER A 5 23.88 -2.89 -2.26
N ILE A 6 22.82 -3.17 -1.54
CA ILE A 6 21.45 -3.06 -2.04
C ILE A 6 20.81 -1.89 -1.32
N PRO A 7 20.40 -0.82 -2.00
CA PRO A 7 19.60 0.23 -1.40
C PRO A 7 18.26 -0.33 -0.93
N GLU A 8 17.85 0.03 0.28
CA GLU A 8 16.51 -0.30 0.76
C GLU A 8 15.46 0.48 -0.05
N SER A 9 14.31 -0.14 -0.27
CA SER A 9 13.23 0.42 -1.10
C SER A 9 12.67 1.75 -0.59
N CYS A 10 12.63 1.95 0.72
CA CYS A 10 12.20 3.23 1.32
C CYS A 10 13.26 4.32 1.24
N GLY A 11 14.49 4.00 0.79
CA GLY A 11 15.62 4.92 0.87
C GLY A 11 16.13 5.12 2.29
N ASN A 12 17.04 6.10 2.47
CA ASN A 12 17.68 6.43 3.75
C ASN A 12 18.30 5.22 4.48
N ALA A 13 18.52 4.12 3.77
CA ALA A 13 19.13 2.89 4.27
C ALA A 13 19.89 2.20 3.15
N VAL A 14 20.90 1.40 3.53
CA VAL A 14 21.66 0.56 2.60
C VAL A 14 21.90 -0.79 3.25
N ARG A 15 21.54 -1.86 2.56
CA ARG A 15 21.82 -3.24 2.97
C ARG A 15 23.13 -3.70 2.34
N LEU A 16 24.03 -4.20 3.16
CA LEU A 16 25.33 -4.70 2.77
C LEU A 16 25.39 -6.20 3.03
N LEU A 17 25.72 -6.97 2.00
CA LEU A 17 26.03 -8.39 2.11
C LEU A 17 27.56 -8.52 2.13
N LEU A 18 28.10 -9.02 3.23
CA LEU A 18 29.52 -9.16 3.48
C LEU A 18 29.94 -10.59 3.18
N ALA A 19 31.14 -10.76 2.61
CA ALA A 19 31.79 -12.06 2.46
C ALA A 19 33.12 -12.01 3.23
N PRO A 20 33.12 -12.33 4.54
CA PRO A 20 34.33 -12.33 5.33
C PRO A 20 35.34 -13.38 4.81
N PRO A 21 36.63 -13.06 4.80
CA PRO A 21 37.67 -14.03 4.43
C PRO A 21 37.77 -15.15 5.46
N ALA A 22 38.30 -16.31 5.04
CA ALA A 22 38.52 -17.41 5.96
C ALA A 22 39.49 -16.98 7.10
N GLY A 23 39.11 -17.25 8.34
CA GLY A 23 39.86 -16.85 9.52
C GLY A 23 39.49 -15.46 10.06
N ALA A 24 38.55 -14.74 9.49
CA ALA A 24 38.00 -13.53 10.09
C ALA A 24 37.16 -13.89 11.32
N ILE A 25 37.40 -13.20 12.43
CA ILE A 25 36.69 -13.44 13.70
C ILE A 25 35.80 -12.26 14.13
N PHE A 26 36.05 -11.09 13.56
CA PHE A 26 35.30 -9.88 13.86
C PHE A 26 35.51 -8.85 12.76
N TRP A 27 34.52 -7.96 12.50
CA TRP A 27 34.69 -6.92 11.50
C TRP A 27 33.96 -5.63 11.84
N ARG A 28 34.44 -4.54 11.21
CA ARG A 28 33.87 -3.20 11.29
C ARG A 28 33.62 -2.67 9.92
N VAL A 29 32.43 -2.09 9.73
CA VAL A 29 32.04 -1.43 8.49
C VAL A 29 32.18 0.07 8.64
N TYR A 30 32.86 0.68 7.70
CA TYR A 30 33.09 2.12 7.64
C TYR A 30 32.41 2.70 6.41
N ARG A 31 31.85 3.90 6.56
CA ARG A 31 31.18 4.66 5.52
C ARG A 31 31.73 6.07 5.41
N ASN A 32 31.87 6.58 4.16
CA ASN A 32 32.14 7.99 3.90
C ASN A 32 31.40 8.45 2.63
N ARG A 33 31.23 9.77 2.45
CA ARG A 33 30.70 10.39 1.23
C ARG A 33 31.75 10.53 0.12
N ILE A 34 33.02 10.40 0.45
CA ILE A 34 34.15 10.39 -0.48
C ILE A 34 34.93 9.09 -0.32
N ASN A 35 35.71 8.71 -1.34
CA ASN A 35 36.54 7.51 -1.29
C ASN A 35 37.82 7.73 -0.45
N ASP A 36 37.61 8.18 0.77
CA ASP A 36 38.65 8.35 1.79
C ASP A 36 38.12 7.86 3.14
N PHE A 37 38.87 6.99 3.81
CA PHE A 37 38.42 6.36 5.05
C PHE A 37 39.22 6.84 6.28
N SER A 38 40.03 7.87 6.15
CA SER A 38 40.81 8.44 7.28
C SER A 38 39.89 8.98 8.39
N ASN A 39 38.72 9.57 8.03
CA ASN A 39 37.72 10.09 8.95
C ASN A 39 36.33 9.46 8.68
N ALA A 40 36.27 8.21 8.24
CA ALA A 40 35.04 7.52 7.94
C ALA A 40 34.24 7.20 9.21
N ALA A 41 32.90 7.32 9.10
CA ALA A 41 32.02 6.90 10.19
C ALA A 41 31.98 5.37 10.28
N GLN A 42 32.14 4.83 11.49
CA GLN A 42 31.90 3.41 11.75
C GLN A 42 30.40 3.19 11.91
N VAL A 43 29.80 2.43 10.99
CA VAL A 43 28.35 2.19 10.94
C VAL A 43 27.94 0.83 11.53
N TYR A 44 28.90 -0.10 11.61
CA TYR A 44 28.66 -1.41 12.20
C TYR A 44 29.95 -1.98 12.80
N GLN A 45 29.78 -2.80 13.84
CA GLN A 45 30.80 -3.73 14.32
C GLN A 45 30.18 -5.02 14.86
N GLY A 46 30.79 -6.16 14.57
CA GLY A 46 30.26 -7.47 14.98
C GLY A 46 30.71 -8.58 14.05
N THR A 47 29.87 -9.61 13.94
CA THR A 47 30.11 -10.84 13.17
C THR A 47 28.99 -11.17 12.18
N SER A 48 28.03 -10.27 11.96
CA SER A 48 26.94 -10.50 11.00
C SER A 48 27.38 -10.25 9.57
N ASP A 49 27.05 -11.16 8.68
CA ASP A 49 27.31 -11.05 7.24
C ASP A 49 26.30 -10.12 6.54
N LEU A 50 25.15 -9.92 7.15
CA LEU A 50 24.13 -8.99 6.68
C LEU A 50 24.08 -7.78 7.61
N VAL A 51 24.37 -6.60 7.07
CA VAL A 51 24.40 -5.32 7.80
C VAL A 51 23.50 -4.32 7.09
N THR A 52 22.58 -3.73 7.83
CA THR A 52 21.75 -2.60 7.32
C THR A 52 22.23 -1.32 7.98
N ASP A 53 22.76 -0.40 7.18
CA ASP A 53 23.13 0.94 7.61
C ASP A 53 21.91 1.87 7.48
N THR A 54 21.46 2.43 8.60
CA THR A 54 20.34 3.37 8.69
C THR A 54 20.74 4.70 9.32
N LEU A 55 22.04 4.92 9.55
CA LEU A 55 22.54 6.06 10.31
C LEU A 55 22.68 7.30 9.43
N ALA A 56 21.73 8.23 9.49
CA ALA A 56 21.79 9.53 8.84
C ALA A 56 22.26 9.47 7.36
N LEU A 57 21.58 8.64 6.59
CA LEU A 57 21.75 8.55 5.15
C LEU A 57 20.80 9.53 4.44
N ASP A 58 21.33 10.25 3.46
CA ASP A 58 20.53 11.08 2.56
C ASP A 58 20.28 10.32 1.26
N ASN A 59 19.03 10.34 0.76
CA ASN A 59 18.71 9.79 -0.55
C ASN A 59 19.45 10.55 -1.65
N GLU A 60 19.69 9.89 -2.77
CA GLU A 60 20.38 10.39 -3.96
C GLU A 60 21.86 10.79 -3.69
N THR A 61 22.37 10.44 -2.51
CA THR A 61 23.78 10.69 -2.12
C THR A 61 24.59 9.41 -2.23
N LYS A 62 25.71 9.48 -2.97
CA LYS A 62 26.62 8.35 -3.12
C LYS A 62 27.49 8.19 -1.88
N TYR A 63 27.48 6.98 -1.30
CA TYR A 63 28.30 6.57 -0.19
C TYR A 63 29.30 5.50 -0.59
N PHE A 64 30.47 5.51 0.06
CA PHE A 64 31.54 4.54 -0.09
C PHE A 64 31.62 3.72 1.19
N TYR A 65 31.70 2.40 1.06
CA TYR A 65 31.78 1.45 2.16
C TYR A 65 33.06 0.64 2.08
N ARG A 66 33.68 0.41 3.22
CA ARG A 66 34.84 -0.48 3.41
C ARG A 66 34.67 -1.27 4.69
N VAL A 67 35.08 -2.53 4.70
CA VAL A 67 35.10 -3.39 5.87
C VAL A 67 36.52 -3.68 6.25
N THR A 68 36.81 -3.56 7.53
CA THR A 68 38.09 -4.04 8.12
C THR A 68 37.76 -5.29 8.94
N TYR A 69 38.40 -6.41 8.59
CA TYR A 69 38.31 -7.70 9.26
C TYR A 69 39.46 -7.87 10.22
N ASP A 70 39.17 -8.24 11.46
CA ASP A 70 40.19 -8.72 12.44
C ASP A 70 40.33 -10.24 12.24
N MET A 71 41.54 -10.71 11.97
CA MET A 71 41.81 -12.11 11.68
C MET A 71 42.23 -12.87 12.96
N ALA A 72 42.05 -14.19 12.97
CA ALA A 72 42.40 -15.04 14.11
C ALA A 72 43.91 -15.02 14.45
N ASP A 73 44.76 -14.67 13.48
CA ASP A 73 46.21 -14.51 13.68
C ASP A 73 46.61 -13.12 14.23
N GLY A 74 45.64 -12.26 14.52
CA GLY A 74 45.83 -10.90 15.00
C GLY A 74 46.08 -9.87 13.90
N SER A 75 46.14 -10.26 12.64
CA SER A 75 46.27 -9.34 11.52
C SER A 75 44.93 -8.66 11.19
N LYS A 76 45.00 -7.60 10.37
CA LYS A 76 43.78 -6.92 9.82
C LYS A 76 43.82 -7.00 8.33
N GLN A 77 42.65 -7.20 7.77
CA GLN A 77 42.45 -7.21 6.32
C GLN A 77 41.29 -6.27 5.92
N ASP A 78 41.56 -5.35 4.99
CA ASP A 78 40.54 -4.48 4.44
C ASP A 78 39.86 -5.13 3.21
N SER A 79 38.56 -4.88 3.06
CA SER A 79 37.83 -5.26 1.85
C SER A 79 38.17 -4.32 0.69
N ASN A 80 37.68 -4.67 -0.50
CA ASN A 80 37.45 -3.68 -1.57
C ASN A 80 36.47 -2.60 -1.10
N VAL A 81 36.54 -1.44 -1.76
CA VAL A 81 35.53 -0.39 -1.57
C VAL A 81 34.32 -0.69 -2.45
N SER A 82 33.14 -0.66 -1.85
CA SER A 82 31.85 -0.72 -2.57
C SER A 82 31.13 0.60 -2.44
N THR A 83 30.21 0.87 -3.37
CA THR A 83 29.41 2.11 -3.35
C THR A 83 27.95 1.81 -3.40
N ALA A 84 27.15 2.62 -2.70
CA ALA A 84 25.69 2.60 -2.76
C ALA A 84 25.14 4.02 -2.81
N THR A 85 23.99 4.17 -3.45
CA THR A 85 23.22 5.41 -3.48
C THR A 85 21.80 5.07 -3.04
N PRO A 86 21.44 5.33 -1.76
CA PRO A 86 20.10 5.08 -1.29
C PRO A 86 19.09 5.95 -2.03
N ARG A 87 17.92 5.41 -2.32
CA ARG A 87 16.81 6.10 -2.97
C ARG A 87 15.51 5.38 -2.68
N ALA A 88 14.41 6.13 -2.62
CA ALA A 88 13.08 5.52 -2.55
C ALA A 88 12.72 4.93 -3.93
N THR A 89 12.37 3.65 -3.94
CA THR A 89 12.02 2.91 -5.17
C THR A 89 10.72 2.13 -5.04
N TYR A 90 9.96 2.35 -3.95
CA TYR A 90 8.68 1.68 -3.75
C TYR A 90 7.57 2.34 -4.59
N GLU A 91 6.62 1.52 -5.01
CA GLU A 91 5.35 1.94 -5.62
C GLU A 91 4.20 1.38 -4.80
N ASP A 92 3.11 2.14 -4.69
CA ASP A 92 1.91 1.70 -3.96
C ASP A 92 1.02 0.89 -4.90
N TYR A 93 0.77 -0.38 -4.53
CA TYR A 93 -0.13 -1.31 -5.21
C TYR A 93 -1.36 -1.64 -4.34
N THR A 94 -1.59 -0.84 -3.31
CA THR A 94 -2.74 -1.00 -2.41
C THR A 94 -4.04 -0.81 -3.16
N THR A 95 -5.00 -1.69 -2.91
CA THR A 95 -6.38 -1.48 -3.36
C THR A 95 -7.05 -0.43 -2.47
N ASP A 96 -7.24 0.78 -2.98
CA ASP A 96 -8.02 1.81 -2.29
C ASP A 96 -9.51 1.46 -2.33
N VAL A 97 -9.98 0.84 -1.24
CA VAL A 97 -11.35 0.32 -1.14
C VAL A 97 -12.38 1.46 -1.15
N ILE A 98 -12.08 2.60 -0.51
CA ILE A 98 -13.03 3.73 -0.47
C ILE A 98 -13.16 4.40 -1.83
N GLU A 99 -12.06 4.53 -2.59
CA GLU A 99 -12.11 5.05 -3.96
C GLU A 99 -12.89 4.10 -4.88
N LEU A 100 -12.58 2.81 -4.82
CA LEU A 100 -13.28 1.81 -5.62
C LEU A 100 -14.77 1.78 -5.29
N LEU A 101 -15.13 1.78 -4.01
CA LEU A 101 -16.54 1.79 -3.59
C LEU A 101 -17.25 3.06 -4.05
N ARG A 102 -16.63 4.23 -3.92
CA ARG A 102 -17.14 5.51 -4.41
C ARG A 102 -17.46 5.45 -5.90
N ASP A 103 -16.49 5.04 -6.69
CA ASP A 103 -16.61 5.00 -8.15
C ASP A 103 -17.71 4.01 -8.60
N ARG A 104 -17.80 2.86 -7.93
CA ARG A 104 -18.85 1.87 -8.22
C ARG A 104 -20.24 2.34 -7.80
N LEU A 105 -20.36 3.02 -6.66
CA LEU A 105 -21.62 3.61 -6.23
C LEU A 105 -22.04 4.73 -7.16
N GLU A 106 -21.16 5.65 -7.51
CA GLU A 106 -21.47 6.77 -8.41
C GLU A 106 -21.94 6.28 -9.78
N ALA A 107 -21.20 5.33 -10.38
CA ALA A 107 -21.56 4.73 -11.66
C ALA A 107 -22.90 3.99 -11.58
N GLY A 108 -23.09 3.14 -10.57
CA GLY A 108 -24.31 2.34 -10.42
C GLY A 108 -25.53 3.17 -10.09
N LEU A 109 -25.42 4.15 -9.20
CA LEU A 109 -26.53 5.05 -8.86
C LEU A 109 -26.90 5.96 -10.04
N THR A 110 -25.96 6.36 -10.86
CA THR A 110 -26.22 7.08 -12.12
C THR A 110 -27.04 6.21 -13.08
N GLU A 111 -26.76 4.91 -13.17
CA GLU A 111 -27.59 4.00 -13.97
C GLU A 111 -29.00 3.81 -13.38
N GLU A 112 -29.16 3.82 -12.06
CA GLU A 112 -30.48 3.79 -11.41
C GLU A 112 -31.30 5.05 -11.73
N VAL A 113 -30.66 6.23 -11.82
CA VAL A 113 -31.32 7.47 -12.27
C VAL A 113 -31.76 7.36 -13.73
N LYS A 114 -30.90 6.88 -14.63
CA LYS A 114 -31.24 6.66 -16.04
C LYS A 114 -32.41 5.69 -16.24
N ARG A 115 -32.50 4.68 -15.37
CA ARG A 115 -33.63 3.71 -15.38
C ARG A 115 -34.93 4.25 -14.79
N GLY A 116 -34.86 5.43 -14.16
CA GLY A 116 -36.01 6.05 -13.48
C GLY A 116 -36.37 5.39 -12.15
N THR A 117 -35.50 4.59 -11.56
CA THR A 117 -35.68 3.98 -10.23
C THR A 117 -35.23 4.90 -9.09
N LEU A 118 -34.42 5.90 -9.42
CA LEU A 118 -34.08 7.04 -8.58
C LEU A 118 -34.37 8.35 -9.34
N HIS A 119 -34.72 9.39 -8.60
CA HIS A 119 -34.85 10.73 -9.15
C HIS A 119 -33.68 11.61 -8.69
N SER A 120 -33.13 12.39 -9.61
CA SER A 120 -32.11 13.41 -9.30
C SER A 120 -32.19 14.54 -10.28
N ASN A 121 -32.19 15.77 -9.79
CA ASN A 121 -32.17 16.96 -10.61
C ASN A 121 -30.88 17.16 -11.43
N LEU A 122 -29.78 16.50 -11.00
CA LEU A 122 -28.49 16.55 -11.69
C LEU A 122 -28.35 15.47 -12.78
N GLY A 123 -29.26 14.49 -12.83
CA GLY A 123 -29.14 13.32 -13.70
C GLY A 123 -28.14 12.26 -13.19
N TYR A 124 -27.54 12.45 -12.04
CA TYR A 124 -26.67 11.52 -11.33
C TYR A 124 -26.79 11.73 -9.81
N ILE A 125 -26.26 10.80 -9.02
CA ILE A 125 -26.19 10.90 -7.56
C ILE A 125 -24.75 11.21 -7.17
N GLN A 126 -24.56 12.26 -6.36
CA GLN A 126 -23.24 12.61 -5.82
C GLN A 126 -22.83 11.59 -4.76
N VAL A 127 -21.60 11.09 -4.87
CA VAL A 127 -20.97 10.25 -3.84
C VAL A 127 -19.73 10.97 -3.31
N LEU A 128 -19.77 11.38 -2.06
CA LEU A 128 -18.77 12.22 -1.41
C LEU A 128 -17.98 11.42 -0.37
N THR A 129 -16.71 11.73 -0.19
CA THR A 129 -15.86 11.14 0.85
C THR A 129 -15.75 12.04 2.10
N ALA A 130 -16.62 13.02 2.21
CA ALA A 130 -16.71 13.92 3.35
C ALA A 130 -18.19 14.22 3.66
N PRO A 131 -18.53 14.57 4.91
CA PRO A 131 -19.87 15.02 5.24
C PRO A 131 -20.32 16.19 4.36
N PRO A 132 -21.61 16.26 3.98
CA PRO A 132 -22.12 17.35 3.19
C PRO A 132 -21.97 18.67 3.98
N SER A 133 -21.34 19.68 3.39
CA SER A 133 -21.29 21.02 3.97
C SER A 133 -22.24 21.96 3.23
N LEU A 134 -22.92 22.84 3.97
CA LEU A 134 -23.86 23.84 3.43
C LEU A 134 -23.21 24.81 2.43
N GLN A 135 -21.90 24.84 2.31
CA GLN A 135 -21.16 25.70 1.39
C GLN A 135 -21.06 25.14 -0.04
N ASN A 136 -21.44 23.86 -0.24
CA ASN A 136 -21.39 23.20 -1.53
C ASN A 136 -22.81 23.18 -2.14
N ASN A 137 -22.91 23.27 -3.47
CA ASN A 137 -24.17 23.03 -4.20
C ASN A 137 -24.58 21.55 -4.04
N LEU A 138 -25.22 21.21 -2.94
CA LEU A 138 -25.69 19.87 -2.65
C LEU A 138 -27.02 19.63 -3.37
N ALA A 139 -27.08 18.53 -4.09
CA ALA A 139 -28.32 18.04 -4.67
C ALA A 139 -28.69 16.72 -4.01
N PHE A 140 -29.89 16.64 -3.46
CA PHE A 140 -30.42 15.41 -2.88
C PHE A 140 -31.17 14.59 -3.95
N PRO A 141 -31.14 13.24 -3.85
CA PRO A 141 -30.38 12.47 -2.87
C PRO A 141 -28.88 12.44 -3.15
N LEU A 142 -28.08 12.22 -2.11
CA LEU A 142 -26.63 12.05 -2.21
C LEU A 142 -26.15 10.95 -1.25
N VAL A 143 -24.93 10.49 -1.43
CA VAL A 143 -24.30 9.50 -0.54
C VAL A 143 -22.96 10.04 -0.03
N THR A 144 -22.67 9.79 1.23
CA THR A 144 -21.34 10.08 1.82
C THR A 144 -20.70 8.79 2.28
N LEU A 145 -19.37 8.68 2.12
CA LEU A 145 -18.53 7.58 2.56
C LEU A 145 -17.50 8.08 3.55
N VAL A 146 -17.23 7.30 4.57
CA VAL A 146 -16.17 7.59 5.56
C VAL A 146 -15.43 6.29 5.86
N LEU A 147 -14.11 6.31 5.76
CA LEU A 147 -13.26 5.22 6.21
C LEU A 147 -13.24 5.23 7.74
N GLU A 148 -13.81 4.21 8.36
CA GLU A 148 -13.85 4.07 9.83
C GLU A 148 -12.57 3.42 10.36
N SER A 149 -12.11 2.38 9.68
CA SER A 149 -10.88 1.68 10.06
C SER A 149 -10.26 0.94 8.87
N GLU A 150 -8.93 0.86 8.91
CA GLU A 150 -8.12 -0.03 8.12
C GLU A 150 -7.06 -0.64 9.05
N THR A 151 -7.14 -1.93 9.30
CA THR A 151 -6.28 -2.62 10.26
C THR A 151 -5.75 -3.91 9.65
N PRO A 152 -4.50 -4.30 9.92
CA PRO A 152 -3.99 -5.59 9.49
C PRO A 152 -4.91 -6.73 9.96
N ALA A 153 -5.27 -7.63 9.06
CA ALA A 153 -5.97 -8.87 9.40
C ALA A 153 -5.03 -9.81 10.16
N GLU A 154 -5.60 -10.78 10.88
CA GLU A 154 -4.81 -11.87 11.46
C GLU A 154 -4.10 -12.63 10.34
N ARG A 155 -2.77 -12.81 10.48
CA ARG A 155 -1.97 -13.56 9.50
C ARG A 155 -2.11 -15.05 9.75
N PHE A 156 -2.59 -15.79 8.76
CA PHE A 156 -2.47 -17.24 8.67
C PHE A 156 -1.22 -17.60 7.85
N ILE A 157 -0.71 -18.83 8.02
CA ILE A 157 0.54 -19.31 7.37
C ILE A 157 0.50 -19.25 5.82
N SER A 158 -0.68 -19.09 5.22
CA SER A 158 -0.88 -18.96 3.77
C SER A 158 -1.24 -17.55 3.29
N ASP A 159 -1.27 -16.59 4.18
CA ASP A 159 -1.66 -15.20 3.87
C ASP A 159 -0.42 -14.31 3.62
N ASP A 160 0.66 -14.92 3.18
CA ASP A 160 1.83 -14.16 2.73
C ASP A 160 1.46 -13.45 1.42
N VAL A 161 1.42 -12.14 1.49
CA VAL A 161 1.14 -11.27 0.35
C VAL A 161 2.44 -10.93 -0.39
N ASP A 162 3.52 -11.67 -0.09
CA ASP A 162 4.76 -11.62 -0.83
C ASP A 162 4.54 -12.34 -2.17
N GLU A 163 3.92 -11.66 -3.11
CA GLU A 163 3.80 -12.11 -4.49
C GLU A 163 4.94 -11.51 -5.32
N GLU A 164 5.73 -12.37 -5.94
CA GLU A 164 6.63 -11.96 -7.00
C GLU A 164 5.84 -11.91 -8.31
N ASP A 165 5.49 -10.70 -8.77
CA ASP A 165 4.85 -10.52 -10.07
C ASP A 165 5.89 -10.24 -11.15
N PHE A 166 5.84 -11.02 -12.23
CA PHE A 166 6.64 -10.79 -13.41
C PHE A 166 5.91 -9.86 -14.37
N ILE A 167 6.47 -8.68 -14.63
CA ILE A 167 5.92 -7.74 -15.59
C ILE A 167 6.47 -8.06 -16.97
N ASP A 168 5.67 -8.75 -17.79
CA ASP A 168 6.02 -9.27 -19.12
C ASP A 168 6.60 -8.21 -20.10
N GLY A 169 6.17 -6.97 -19.99
CA GLY A 169 6.63 -5.89 -20.89
C GLY A 169 7.99 -5.29 -20.53
N GLU A 170 8.43 -5.44 -19.31
CA GLU A 170 9.65 -4.83 -18.77
C GLU A 170 10.73 -5.87 -18.42
N ALA A 171 10.44 -7.16 -18.55
CA ALA A 171 11.30 -8.29 -18.13
C ALA A 171 11.85 -8.12 -16.70
N MET A 172 11.01 -7.67 -15.78
CA MET A 172 11.37 -7.30 -14.43
C MET A 172 10.46 -7.98 -13.42
N TRP A 173 11.07 -8.50 -12.35
CA TRP A 173 10.34 -8.97 -11.18
C TRP A 173 10.03 -7.79 -10.25
N VAL A 174 8.78 -7.72 -9.79
CA VAL A 174 8.37 -6.80 -8.72
C VAL A 174 8.12 -7.65 -7.49
N GLU A 175 8.95 -7.47 -6.48
CA GLU A 175 8.73 -8.02 -5.16
C GLU A 175 7.71 -7.14 -4.45
N GLN A 176 6.58 -7.70 -4.04
CA GLN A 176 5.54 -6.99 -3.31
C GLN A 176 5.58 -7.42 -1.85
N ALA A 177 5.62 -6.46 -0.95
CA ALA A 177 5.51 -6.68 0.48
C ALA A 177 4.26 -5.99 1.02
N GLY A 178 3.52 -6.67 1.89
CA GLY A 178 2.29 -6.10 2.43
C GLY A 178 1.56 -7.01 3.40
N TRP A 179 0.29 -6.74 3.56
CA TRP A 179 -0.63 -7.54 4.38
C TRP A 179 -2.05 -7.45 3.83
N LEU A 180 -2.91 -8.37 4.26
CA LEU A 180 -4.34 -8.22 4.11
C LEU A 180 -4.85 -7.29 5.22
N ALA A 181 -5.64 -6.28 4.87
CA ALA A 181 -6.26 -5.38 5.81
C ALA A 181 -7.77 -5.67 5.94
N ASN A 182 -8.28 -5.62 7.16
CA ASN A 182 -9.70 -5.48 7.41
C ASN A 182 -10.06 -4.00 7.25
N VAL A 183 -10.93 -3.71 6.31
CA VAL A 183 -11.39 -2.36 5.98
C VAL A 183 -12.85 -2.22 6.37
N GLU A 184 -13.20 -1.14 7.06
CA GLU A 184 -14.56 -0.78 7.41
C GLU A 184 -14.87 0.64 6.94
N ILE A 185 -15.92 0.77 6.13
CA ILE A 185 -16.39 2.04 5.57
C ILE A 185 -17.84 2.22 5.98
N SER A 186 -18.14 3.32 6.66
CA SER A 186 -19.51 3.76 6.87
C SER A 186 -20.00 4.55 5.65
N PHE A 187 -21.29 4.44 5.36
CA PHE A 187 -21.91 5.29 4.36
C PHE A 187 -23.28 5.76 4.81
N THR A 188 -23.62 6.97 4.40
CA THR A 188 -24.91 7.59 4.67
C THR A 188 -25.52 8.08 3.37
N GLY A 189 -26.69 7.56 3.04
CA GLY A 189 -27.54 8.10 1.97
C GLY A 189 -28.46 9.16 2.54
N TRP A 190 -28.47 10.33 1.94
CA TRP A 190 -29.21 11.52 2.37
C TRP A 190 -30.35 11.78 1.40
N SER A 191 -31.58 11.98 1.93
CA SER A 191 -32.76 12.26 1.12
C SER A 191 -33.70 13.22 1.82
N LEU A 192 -34.58 13.88 1.04
CA LEU A 192 -35.50 14.90 1.53
C LEU A 192 -36.89 14.34 1.83
N ASN A 193 -37.16 13.09 1.47
CA ASN A 193 -38.47 12.46 1.74
C ASN A 193 -38.36 10.95 1.98
N PRO A 194 -39.33 10.34 2.69
CA PRO A 194 -39.27 8.92 3.05
C PRO A 194 -39.27 7.96 1.84
N THR A 195 -39.95 8.32 0.77
CA THR A 195 -40.05 7.46 -0.44
C THR A 195 -38.69 7.42 -1.15
N GLU A 196 -38.05 8.57 -1.32
CA GLU A 196 -36.74 8.67 -1.91
C GLU A 196 -35.68 7.90 -1.09
N ARG A 197 -35.76 7.94 0.27
CA ARG A 197 -34.93 7.11 1.15
C ARG A 197 -35.09 5.62 0.84
N ILE A 198 -36.33 5.14 0.73
CA ILE A 198 -36.60 3.73 0.43
C ILE A 198 -36.02 3.34 -0.94
N ASP A 199 -36.16 4.18 -1.94
CA ASP A 199 -35.66 3.90 -3.28
C ASP A 199 -34.11 3.97 -3.33
N LEU A 200 -33.50 4.94 -2.63
CA LEU A 200 -32.04 5.02 -2.46
C LEU A 200 -31.49 3.77 -1.77
N ARG A 201 -32.10 3.30 -0.69
CA ARG A 201 -31.71 2.07 0.00
C ARG A 201 -31.76 0.85 -0.94
N LYS A 202 -32.84 0.72 -1.73
CA LYS A 202 -32.96 -0.39 -2.69
C LYS A 202 -31.89 -0.30 -3.78
N ALA A 203 -31.59 0.91 -4.26
CA ALA A 203 -30.58 1.15 -5.27
C ALA A 203 -29.18 0.81 -4.73
N LEU A 204 -28.79 1.31 -3.55
CA LEU A 204 -27.54 1.01 -2.91
C LEU A 204 -27.30 -0.51 -2.78
N ARG A 205 -28.31 -1.24 -2.30
CA ARG A 205 -28.24 -2.69 -2.21
C ARG A 205 -27.99 -3.35 -3.56
N ARG A 206 -28.72 -2.95 -4.60
CA ARG A 206 -28.56 -3.52 -5.96
C ARG A 206 -27.18 -3.23 -6.51
N VAL A 207 -26.69 -2.00 -6.36
CA VAL A 207 -25.39 -1.58 -6.88
C VAL A 207 -24.26 -2.34 -6.18
N ILE A 208 -24.30 -2.46 -4.85
CA ILE A 208 -23.26 -3.19 -4.11
C ILE A 208 -23.22 -4.66 -4.53
N ILE A 209 -24.39 -5.34 -4.59
CA ILE A 209 -24.45 -6.76 -4.99
C ILE A 209 -23.96 -6.95 -6.43
N ALA A 210 -24.34 -6.06 -7.34
CA ALA A 210 -23.96 -6.14 -8.75
C ALA A 210 -22.45 -5.95 -8.98
N ASN A 211 -21.74 -5.37 -8.02
CA ASN A 211 -20.30 -5.12 -8.10
C ASN A 211 -19.42 -6.16 -7.36
N PHE A 212 -19.96 -7.22 -6.80
CA PHE A 212 -19.15 -8.23 -6.09
C PHE A 212 -18.03 -8.82 -6.96
N ASN A 213 -18.28 -9.08 -8.23
CA ASN A 213 -17.23 -9.56 -9.15
C ASN A 213 -16.14 -8.50 -9.41
N VAL A 214 -16.52 -7.21 -9.41
CA VAL A 214 -15.54 -6.12 -9.56
C VAL A 214 -14.67 -6.04 -8.30
N PHE A 215 -15.27 -6.12 -7.12
CA PHE A 215 -14.53 -6.16 -5.86
C PHE A 215 -13.56 -7.35 -5.81
N ALA A 216 -14.02 -8.54 -6.19
CA ALA A 216 -13.17 -9.72 -6.25
C ALA A 216 -11.99 -9.58 -7.24
N ALA A 217 -12.22 -8.94 -8.40
CA ALA A 217 -11.16 -8.68 -9.37
C ALA A 217 -10.07 -7.71 -8.86
N HIS A 218 -10.40 -6.89 -7.85
CA HIS A 218 -9.45 -6.00 -7.16
C HIS A 218 -8.86 -6.64 -5.88
N GLY A 219 -9.02 -7.95 -5.70
CA GLY A 219 -8.49 -8.66 -4.54
C GLY A 219 -9.30 -8.46 -3.26
N ILE A 220 -10.47 -7.83 -3.33
CA ILE A 220 -11.35 -7.65 -2.17
C ILE A 220 -12.10 -8.96 -1.91
N VAL A 221 -11.94 -9.49 -0.69
CA VAL A 221 -12.58 -10.73 -0.26
C VAL A 221 -13.53 -10.48 0.91
N LEU A 222 -14.50 -11.39 1.08
CA LEU A 222 -15.51 -11.36 2.13
C LEU A 222 -16.28 -10.04 2.27
N PRO A 223 -16.73 -9.40 1.16
CA PRO A 223 -17.48 -8.16 1.27
C PRO A 223 -18.79 -8.39 2.02
N GLN A 224 -19.02 -7.61 3.06
CA GLN A 224 -20.24 -7.60 3.85
C GLN A 224 -20.80 -6.19 3.86
N PHE A 225 -22.11 -6.06 3.89
CA PHE A 225 -22.74 -4.76 4.04
C PHE A 225 -24.02 -4.86 4.84
N ASN A 226 -24.34 -3.80 5.54
CA ASN A 226 -25.61 -3.62 6.23
C ASN A 226 -26.27 -2.30 5.84
N LEU A 227 -27.56 -2.22 6.02
CA LEU A 227 -28.35 -1.02 5.74
C LEU A 227 -29.41 -0.87 6.80
N SER A 228 -29.59 0.34 7.32
CA SER A 228 -30.64 0.72 8.24
C SER A 228 -31.22 2.08 7.88
N ASP A 229 -32.45 2.33 8.21
CA ASP A 229 -33.10 3.63 8.05
C ASP A 229 -33.02 4.42 9.35
N SER A 230 -32.80 5.72 9.25
CA SER A 230 -32.96 6.66 10.36
C SER A 230 -33.52 7.99 9.88
N ASP A 231 -34.11 8.74 10.80
CA ASP A 231 -34.61 10.07 10.53
C ASP A 231 -33.81 11.05 11.37
N ALA A 232 -33.18 12.03 10.72
CA ALA A 232 -32.49 13.10 11.41
C ALA A 232 -33.36 14.36 11.41
N VAL A 233 -33.77 14.78 12.59
CA VAL A 233 -34.27 16.13 12.82
C VAL A 233 -33.09 16.95 13.29
N SER A 234 -32.29 17.47 12.36
CA SER A 234 -31.10 18.23 12.72
C SER A 234 -31.44 19.73 12.67
N GLY A 235 -31.00 20.46 13.70
CA GLY A 235 -31.08 21.93 13.71
C GLY A 235 -30.09 22.60 12.75
N GLU A 236 -29.31 21.84 11.99
CA GLU A 236 -28.36 22.32 11.01
C GLU A 236 -28.98 22.47 9.60
N PHE A 237 -30.11 21.81 9.36
CA PHE A 237 -30.83 21.87 8.07
C PHE A 237 -32.25 22.40 8.29
N ASP A 238 -32.71 23.24 7.39
CA ASP A 238 -34.05 23.88 7.46
C ASP A 238 -35.20 22.89 7.22
N ALA A 239 -34.89 21.63 6.90
CA ALA A 239 -35.87 20.57 6.62
C ALA A 239 -35.45 19.25 7.28
N PRO A 240 -36.40 18.36 7.61
CA PRO A 240 -36.08 17.02 8.08
C PRO A 240 -35.37 16.22 7.01
N LEU A 241 -34.31 15.48 7.41
CA LEU A 241 -33.56 14.59 6.55
C LEU A 241 -33.92 13.14 6.84
N TYR A 242 -34.04 12.36 5.80
CA TYR A 242 -34.32 10.93 5.84
C TYR A 242 -33.09 10.18 5.39
N LEU A 243 -32.51 9.38 6.28
CA LEU A 243 -31.18 8.80 6.10
C LEU A 243 -31.25 7.30 5.88
N VAL A 244 -30.35 6.81 5.03
CA VAL A 244 -29.98 5.40 4.93
C VAL A 244 -28.56 5.29 5.49
N ASN A 245 -28.40 4.69 6.64
CA ASN A 245 -27.09 4.40 7.20
C ASN A 245 -26.69 2.96 6.84
N GLY A 246 -25.40 2.76 6.61
CA GLY A 246 -24.88 1.46 6.37
C GLY A 246 -23.38 1.36 6.63
N SER A 247 -22.89 0.14 6.63
CA SER A 247 -21.46 -0.13 6.59
C SER A 247 -21.13 -1.14 5.51
N PHE A 248 -19.96 -0.98 4.93
CA PHE A 248 -19.32 -1.93 4.03
C PHE A 248 -18.03 -2.36 4.69
N SER A 249 -17.85 -3.66 4.93
CA SER A 249 -16.62 -4.22 5.48
C SER A 249 -16.10 -5.33 4.56
N CYS A 250 -14.78 -5.44 4.48
CA CYS A 250 -14.13 -6.42 3.62
C CYS A 250 -12.69 -6.65 4.08
N THR A 251 -12.04 -7.62 3.46
CA THR A 251 -10.58 -7.77 3.52
C THR A 251 -10.00 -7.41 2.17
N ALA A 252 -8.98 -6.56 2.16
CA ALA A 252 -8.34 -6.06 0.94
C ALA A 252 -6.80 -6.08 1.06
N PRO A 253 -6.06 -6.26 -0.06
CA PRO A 253 -4.61 -6.22 -0.05
C PRO A 253 -4.09 -4.78 0.09
N VAL A 254 -3.14 -4.60 1.00
CA VAL A 254 -2.31 -3.40 1.16
C VAL A 254 -0.89 -3.79 0.78
N ARG A 255 -0.38 -3.27 -0.33
CA ARG A 255 0.88 -3.73 -0.92
C ARG A 255 1.77 -2.58 -1.35
N VAL A 256 3.06 -2.75 -1.11
CA VAL A 256 4.10 -1.87 -1.65
C VAL A 256 5.02 -2.72 -2.52
N GLY A 257 5.14 -2.36 -3.79
CA GLY A 257 6.02 -3.03 -4.73
C GLY A 257 7.41 -2.42 -4.72
N LEU A 258 8.40 -3.29 -4.77
CA LEU A 258 9.80 -2.96 -4.85
C LEU A 258 10.28 -3.20 -6.29
N LYS A 259 10.55 -2.14 -7.05
CA LYS A 259 11.23 -2.30 -8.34
C LYS A 259 12.68 -2.72 -8.08
N SER A 260 12.92 -4.02 -8.02
CA SER A 260 14.28 -4.52 -8.01
C SER A 260 14.86 -4.38 -9.42
N GLY A 261 15.89 -3.56 -9.57
CA GLY A 261 16.63 -3.46 -10.81
C GLY A 261 17.57 -4.66 -11.05
N SER A 262 17.24 -5.84 -10.55
CA SER A 262 18.01 -7.06 -10.78
C SER A 262 17.56 -7.67 -12.11
N THR A 263 18.39 -7.52 -13.13
CA THR A 263 18.31 -8.33 -14.34
C THR A 263 18.32 -9.80 -13.93
N VAL A 264 17.28 -10.55 -14.29
CA VAL A 264 17.29 -12.01 -14.14
C VAL A 264 18.45 -12.53 -14.98
N VAL A 265 19.52 -12.98 -14.34
CA VAL A 265 20.56 -13.73 -14.99
C VAL A 265 19.95 -15.10 -15.31
N GLU A 266 19.82 -15.41 -16.59
CA GLU A 266 19.34 -16.70 -17.09
C GLU A 266 20.09 -17.84 -16.38
N VAL A 267 19.38 -18.61 -15.57
CA VAL A 267 19.94 -19.81 -14.93
C VAL A 267 19.96 -20.91 -15.98
N ILE A 268 21.09 -21.03 -16.68
CA ILE A 268 21.32 -22.17 -17.57
C ILE A 268 21.55 -23.41 -16.69
N THR A 269 20.53 -24.20 -16.49
CA THR A 269 20.69 -25.55 -15.97
C THR A 269 21.22 -26.46 -17.08
N GLU A 270 22.54 -26.66 -17.14
CA GLU A 270 23.12 -27.75 -17.93
C GLU A 270 22.69 -29.07 -17.26
N VAL A 271 21.74 -29.75 -17.87
CA VAL A 271 21.45 -31.14 -17.55
C VAL A 271 22.50 -31.98 -18.27
N ASN A 272 23.60 -32.32 -17.59
CA ASN A 272 24.51 -33.36 -18.03
C ASN A 272 23.76 -34.71 -18.01
N ARG A 273 23.52 -35.26 -19.22
CA ARG A 273 23.07 -36.65 -19.42
C ARG A 273 24.24 -37.61 -19.38
#